data_7d9306375ee0bdb2462dd212d4acadcb
#
_entry.id   7d9306375ee0bdb2462dd212d4acadcb
#
_cell.length_a   1.000
_cell.length_b   1.000
_cell.length_c   1.000
_cell.angle_alpha   90.00
_cell.angle_beta   90.00
_cell.angle_gamma   90.00
#
_symmetry.space_group_name_H-M   'P 1'
#
loop_
_entity.id
_entity.type
_entity.pdbx_description
1 polymer ?
#
loop_
_entity_poly.entity_id
_entity_poly.type
_entity_poly.pdbx_seq_one_letter_code
_entity_poly.pdbx_strand_id
1 'polypeptide(L)'
;FSSEKENVMHACGHDIHTSILLCCAQVLNNLKDKFSGCVKLMFQPGEETSGGAKPMIDSGILENPKVNSCVALHIEPSLNVGQVRFKPGAAYACPDEFSIKILGKGGHAADPHKCIDPILISSEIVCALQTIPSRIINPLNPVVVSVCSINGGSTYNVIPDSVHIKGTARSFSDYDRDLLEEKIGLTVKQICELYGAEFEYKFDRLFPPL
;
A
#
# COMPACT_ATOMS: atom_id res chain seq x y z
N PHE A 1 -27.49 0.64 -11.47
CA PHE A 1 -27.53 1.81 -10.56
C PHE A 1 -26.35 2.71 -10.74
N SER A 2 -26.59 3.98 -10.86
CA SER A 2 -25.57 5.02 -10.78
C SER A 2 -25.64 5.71 -9.42
N SER A 3 -24.52 6.29 -8.98
CA SER A 3 -24.52 7.14 -7.79
C SER A 3 -25.42 8.36 -8.01
N GLU A 4 -26.16 8.76 -6.99
CA GLU A 4 -26.93 10.01 -7.01
C GLU A 4 -26.05 11.24 -6.71
N LYS A 5 -24.79 11.01 -6.29
CA LYS A 5 -23.80 12.06 -6.06
C LYS A 5 -22.80 12.07 -7.20
N GLU A 6 -22.62 13.25 -7.80
CA GLU A 6 -21.63 13.45 -8.87
C GLU A 6 -20.21 13.16 -8.37
N ASN A 7 -19.42 12.48 -9.19
CA ASN A 7 -18.03 12.07 -8.90
C ASN A 7 -17.82 11.20 -7.65
N VAL A 8 -18.86 10.56 -7.13
CA VAL A 8 -18.78 9.64 -5.97
C VAL A 8 -19.50 8.35 -6.31
N MET A 9 -18.83 7.21 -6.02
CA MET A 9 -19.41 5.88 -6.22
C MET A 9 -18.83 4.88 -5.21
N HIS A 10 -19.53 3.77 -5.00
CA HIS A 10 -18.99 2.59 -4.31
C HIS A 10 -18.12 1.76 -5.27
N ALA A 11 -16.88 2.19 -5.52
CA ALA A 11 -15.98 1.52 -6.46
C ALA A 11 -15.45 0.18 -5.93
N CYS A 12 -15.39 0.01 -4.61
CA CYS A 12 -14.89 -1.19 -3.92
C CYS A 12 -16.02 -2.09 -3.36
N GLY A 13 -17.28 -1.69 -3.48
CA GLY A 13 -18.45 -2.51 -3.11
C GLY A 13 -18.71 -2.67 -1.61
N HIS A 14 -18.29 -1.71 -0.78
CA HIS A 14 -18.50 -1.76 0.67
C HIS A 14 -19.97 -1.72 1.08
N ASP A 15 -20.84 -1.15 0.26
CA ASP A 15 -22.30 -1.23 0.38
C ASP A 15 -22.80 -2.68 0.31
N ILE A 16 -22.25 -3.47 -0.62
CA ILE A 16 -22.55 -4.91 -0.75
C ILE A 16 -22.00 -5.67 0.45
N HIS A 17 -20.76 -5.41 0.90
CA HIS A 17 -20.17 -6.05 2.08
C HIS A 17 -21.03 -5.85 3.31
N THR A 18 -21.49 -4.61 3.54
CA THR A 18 -22.38 -4.26 4.65
C THR A 18 -23.71 -4.99 4.56
N SER A 19 -24.31 -5.03 3.37
CA SER A 19 -25.57 -5.72 3.12
C SER A 19 -25.46 -7.23 3.35
N ILE A 20 -24.37 -7.86 2.91
CA ILE A 20 -24.10 -9.28 3.15
C ILE A 20 -24.01 -9.56 4.66
N LEU A 21 -23.29 -8.73 5.42
CA LEU A 21 -23.16 -8.92 6.86
C LEU A 21 -24.50 -8.79 7.59
N LEU A 22 -25.36 -7.86 7.18
CA LEU A 22 -26.72 -7.74 7.70
C LEU A 22 -27.58 -8.96 7.40
N CYS A 23 -27.50 -9.52 6.16
CA CYS A 23 -28.19 -10.74 5.83
C CYS A 23 -27.65 -11.95 6.63
N CYS A 24 -26.32 -12.05 6.81
CA CYS A 24 -25.71 -13.07 7.65
C CYS A 24 -26.22 -12.97 9.10
N ALA A 25 -26.34 -11.75 9.65
CA ALA A 25 -26.89 -11.53 10.99
C ALA A 25 -28.30 -12.15 11.14
N GLN A 26 -29.16 -11.93 10.15
CA GLN A 26 -30.53 -12.48 10.16
C GLN A 26 -30.52 -14.01 10.08
N VAL A 27 -29.71 -14.59 9.20
CA VAL A 27 -29.58 -16.05 9.06
C VAL A 27 -29.03 -16.67 10.35
N LEU A 28 -27.97 -16.10 10.91
CA LEU A 28 -27.37 -16.56 12.16
C LEU A 28 -28.35 -16.48 13.34
N ASN A 29 -29.14 -15.40 13.43
CA ASN A 29 -30.16 -15.27 14.45
C ASN A 29 -31.26 -16.35 14.32
N ASN A 30 -31.65 -16.73 13.10
CA ASN A 30 -32.61 -17.80 12.85
C ASN A 30 -32.03 -19.20 13.18
N LEU A 31 -30.72 -19.33 13.17
CA LEU A 31 -30.00 -20.56 13.45
C LEU A 31 -29.38 -20.61 14.85
N LYS A 32 -29.63 -19.65 15.72
CA LYS A 32 -28.97 -19.50 17.04
C LYS A 32 -29.04 -20.75 17.91
N ASP A 33 -30.09 -21.55 17.77
CA ASP A 33 -30.26 -22.80 18.52
C ASP A 33 -29.57 -24.01 17.89
N LYS A 34 -28.88 -23.81 16.73
CA LYS A 34 -28.20 -24.84 15.98
C LYS A 34 -26.67 -24.86 16.16
N PHE A 35 -26.12 -23.88 16.82
CA PHE A 35 -24.69 -23.79 17.11
C PHE A 35 -24.42 -23.28 18.52
N SER A 36 -23.20 -23.51 19.03
CA SER A 36 -22.73 -23.02 20.32
C SER A 36 -21.69 -21.91 20.11
N GLY A 37 -21.65 -20.93 21.01
CA GLY A 37 -20.68 -19.84 20.96
C GLY A 37 -21.33 -18.48 20.72
N CYS A 38 -20.49 -17.51 20.43
CA CYS A 38 -20.91 -16.13 20.17
C CYS A 38 -20.36 -15.65 18.84
N VAL A 39 -21.21 -15.05 18.03
CA VAL A 39 -20.82 -14.37 16.81
C VAL A 39 -20.92 -12.87 17.03
N LYS A 40 -19.80 -12.16 16.87
CA LYS A 40 -19.71 -10.70 16.96
C LYS A 40 -19.68 -10.13 15.54
N LEU A 41 -20.68 -9.33 15.20
CA LEU A 41 -20.75 -8.67 13.89
C LEU A 41 -20.01 -7.33 13.97
N MET A 42 -19.03 -7.14 13.08
CA MET A 42 -18.17 -5.97 13.10
C MET A 42 -18.35 -5.18 11.78
N PHE A 43 -18.84 -3.95 11.89
CA PHE A 43 -18.98 -3.01 10.77
C PHE A 43 -17.85 -1.99 10.87
N GLN A 44 -16.83 -2.16 10.03
CA GLN A 44 -15.64 -1.32 10.05
C GLN A 44 -15.88 0.00 9.30
N PRO A 45 -15.62 1.17 9.92
CA PRO A 45 -15.65 2.45 9.22
C PRO A 45 -14.30 2.74 8.55
N GLY A 46 -14.32 3.52 7.46
CA GLY A 46 -13.13 4.18 6.91
C GLY A 46 -12.02 3.25 6.42
N GLU A 47 -12.36 2.13 5.81
CA GLU A 47 -11.37 1.15 5.31
C GLU A 47 -10.41 1.78 4.30
N GLU A 48 -10.90 2.57 3.35
CA GLU A 48 -10.14 3.18 2.26
C GLU A 48 -9.26 4.39 2.68
N THR A 49 -9.35 4.85 3.90
CA THR A 49 -8.68 6.09 4.32
C THR A 49 -7.75 5.90 5.51
N SER A 50 -8.32 5.84 6.71
CA SER A 50 -7.56 5.83 7.96
C SER A 50 -7.45 4.46 8.62
N GLY A 51 -7.95 3.41 7.96
CA GLY A 51 -7.89 2.05 8.47
C GLY A 51 -8.69 1.86 9.76
N GLY A 52 -10.02 1.86 9.67
CA GLY A 52 -10.91 1.75 10.84
C GLY A 52 -10.73 0.49 11.69
N ALA A 53 -10.07 -0.56 11.17
CA ALA A 53 -9.82 -1.80 11.93
C ALA A 53 -8.97 -1.55 13.17
N LYS A 54 -7.86 -0.83 13.07
CA LYS A 54 -6.98 -0.57 14.22
C LYS A 54 -7.66 0.23 15.32
N PRO A 55 -8.35 1.35 15.07
CA PRO A 55 -9.15 2.04 16.11
C PRO A 55 -10.22 1.14 16.76
N MET A 56 -10.85 0.25 16.02
CA MET A 56 -11.80 -0.72 16.58
C MET A 56 -11.11 -1.71 17.51
N ILE A 57 -9.94 -2.22 17.14
CA ILE A 57 -9.13 -3.11 17.99
C ILE A 57 -8.71 -2.38 19.25
N ASP A 58 -8.17 -1.17 19.12
CA ASP A 58 -7.72 -0.34 20.26
C ASP A 58 -8.87 0.01 21.20
N SER A 59 -10.11 0.09 20.71
CA SER A 59 -11.32 0.26 21.52
C SER A 59 -11.88 -1.04 22.12
N GLY A 60 -11.20 -2.17 21.93
CA GLY A 60 -11.55 -3.45 22.55
C GLY A 60 -12.60 -4.27 21.80
N ILE A 61 -12.78 -4.07 20.49
CA ILE A 61 -13.78 -4.84 19.71
C ILE A 61 -13.52 -6.36 19.75
N LEU A 62 -12.28 -6.78 19.96
CA LEU A 62 -11.89 -8.19 20.02
C LEU A 62 -12.04 -8.78 21.43
N GLU A 63 -12.40 -7.97 22.43
CA GLU A 63 -12.62 -8.36 23.82
C GLU A 63 -14.12 -8.36 24.17
N ASN A 64 -14.48 -9.04 25.24
CA ASN A 64 -15.81 -9.06 25.86
C ASN A 64 -17.02 -9.31 24.91
N PRO A 65 -17.21 -10.51 24.36
CA PRO A 65 -16.42 -11.71 24.56
C PRO A 65 -15.14 -11.68 23.72
N LYS A 66 -14.10 -12.41 24.17
CA LYS A 66 -12.85 -12.53 23.42
C LYS A 66 -13.10 -13.20 22.08
N VAL A 67 -12.61 -12.60 21.02
CA VAL A 67 -12.70 -13.12 19.66
C VAL A 67 -11.55 -14.13 19.42
N ASN A 68 -11.89 -15.34 19.00
CA ASN A 68 -10.93 -16.40 18.71
C ASN A 68 -10.57 -16.47 17.22
N SER A 69 -11.50 -16.07 16.35
CA SER A 69 -11.31 -16.09 14.89
C SER A 69 -12.11 -14.96 14.25
N CYS A 70 -11.59 -14.41 13.17
CA CYS A 70 -12.29 -13.44 12.36
C CYS A 70 -12.50 -14.00 10.95
N VAL A 71 -13.64 -13.66 10.35
CA VAL A 71 -13.94 -13.96 8.95
C VAL A 71 -14.38 -12.68 8.29
N ALA A 72 -13.82 -12.38 7.14
CA ALA A 72 -14.24 -11.27 6.29
C ALA A 72 -14.51 -11.78 4.87
N LEU A 73 -15.34 -11.06 4.13
CA LEU A 73 -15.64 -11.33 2.73
C LEU A 73 -15.46 -10.05 1.94
N HIS A 74 -14.85 -10.17 0.78
CA HIS A 74 -14.76 -9.09 -0.20
C HIS A 74 -15.38 -9.54 -1.52
N ILE A 75 -16.11 -8.68 -2.20
CA ILE A 75 -16.61 -8.97 -3.54
C ILE A 75 -15.44 -8.98 -4.53
N GLU A 76 -15.52 -9.88 -5.50
CA GLU A 76 -14.48 -10.03 -6.53
C GLU A 76 -15.14 -10.03 -7.91
N PRO A 77 -15.06 -8.90 -8.64
CA PRO A 77 -15.74 -8.75 -9.93
C PRO A 77 -15.29 -9.74 -11.01
N SER A 78 -14.11 -10.36 -10.83
CA SER A 78 -13.60 -11.38 -11.77
C SER A 78 -14.23 -12.76 -11.59
N LEU A 79 -15.03 -12.96 -10.52
CA LEU A 79 -15.72 -14.22 -10.26
C LEU A 79 -17.18 -14.19 -10.74
N ASN A 80 -17.68 -15.33 -11.20
CA ASN A 80 -19.09 -15.47 -11.50
C ASN A 80 -19.92 -15.55 -10.21
N VAL A 81 -21.19 -15.13 -10.32
CA VAL A 81 -22.14 -15.23 -9.20
C VAL A 81 -22.20 -16.68 -8.68
N GLY A 82 -22.13 -16.83 -7.37
CA GLY A 82 -22.12 -18.13 -6.69
C GLY A 82 -20.73 -18.74 -6.51
N GLN A 83 -19.69 -18.12 -7.03
CA GLN A 83 -18.31 -18.56 -6.80
C GLN A 83 -17.71 -17.83 -5.60
N VAL A 84 -16.94 -18.58 -4.80
CA VAL A 84 -16.15 -18.06 -3.68
C VAL A 84 -14.71 -18.52 -3.86
N ARG A 85 -13.77 -17.61 -3.68
CA ARG A 85 -12.33 -17.90 -3.71
C ARG A 85 -11.76 -17.68 -2.31
N PHE A 86 -10.95 -18.60 -1.87
CA PHE A 86 -10.10 -18.45 -0.70
C PHE A 86 -8.76 -19.15 -0.94
N LYS A 87 -7.74 -18.76 -0.20
CA LYS A 87 -6.37 -19.25 -0.35
C LYS A 87 -5.77 -19.45 1.02
N PRO A 88 -5.05 -20.55 1.27
CA PRO A 88 -4.24 -20.71 2.47
C PRO A 88 -3.10 -19.69 2.52
N GLY A 89 -2.80 -19.16 3.71
CA GLY A 89 -1.78 -18.14 3.91
C GLY A 89 -2.25 -16.75 3.49
N ALA A 90 -1.33 -15.81 3.39
CA ALA A 90 -1.66 -14.43 3.08
C ALA A 90 -2.38 -14.28 1.73
N ALA A 91 -3.58 -13.71 1.77
CA ALA A 91 -4.44 -13.46 0.61
C ALA A 91 -4.17 -12.09 0.00
N TYR A 92 -3.91 -11.08 0.84
CA TYR A 92 -3.63 -9.69 0.43
C TYR A 92 -2.25 -9.24 0.91
N ALA A 93 -1.56 -8.49 0.06
CA ALA A 93 -0.25 -7.93 0.35
C ALA A 93 -0.36 -6.67 1.25
N CYS A 94 0.71 -6.38 1.99
CA CYS A 94 0.87 -5.08 2.65
C CYS A 94 0.79 -3.95 1.63
N PRO A 95 -0.01 -2.90 1.82
CA PRO A 95 -0.13 -1.76 0.89
C PRO A 95 0.77 -0.59 1.32
N ASP A 96 2.10 -0.77 1.31
CA ASP A 96 3.02 0.26 1.78
C ASP A 96 3.29 1.33 0.72
N GLU A 97 3.62 2.52 1.19
CA GLU A 97 3.95 3.67 0.36
C GLU A 97 5.36 4.18 0.68
N PHE A 98 6.04 4.73 -0.32
CA PHE A 98 7.30 5.42 -0.10
C PHE A 98 7.35 6.75 -0.84
N SER A 99 8.09 7.68 -0.27
CA SER A 99 8.41 8.96 -0.89
C SER A 99 9.89 9.27 -0.74
N ILE A 100 10.46 9.83 -1.80
CA ILE A 100 11.86 10.20 -1.88
C ILE A 100 11.91 11.64 -2.40
N LYS A 101 12.63 12.51 -1.70
CA LYS A 101 12.95 13.83 -2.20
C LYS A 101 14.45 13.93 -2.36
N ILE A 102 14.91 14.16 -3.57
CA ILE A 102 16.32 14.34 -3.91
C ILE A 102 16.57 15.82 -3.94
N LEU A 103 17.58 16.25 -3.18
CA LEU A 103 18.01 17.65 -3.09
C LEU A 103 19.37 17.74 -3.78
N GLY A 104 19.38 18.38 -4.94
CA GLY A 104 20.57 18.61 -5.75
C GLY A 104 21.00 20.07 -5.69
N LYS A 105 21.66 20.49 -6.75
CA LYS A 105 22.05 21.88 -6.99
C LYS A 105 21.72 22.22 -8.42
N GLY A 106 20.71 23.02 -8.62
CA GLY A 106 20.25 23.47 -9.92
C GLY A 106 21.20 24.46 -10.60
N GLY A 107 20.93 24.73 -11.86
CA GLY A 107 21.70 25.69 -12.64
C GLY A 107 21.41 25.64 -14.14
N HIS A 108 22.22 26.34 -14.92
CA HIS A 108 22.07 26.38 -16.37
C HIS A 108 22.43 25.01 -16.99
N ALA A 109 21.54 24.46 -17.81
CA ALA A 109 21.71 23.11 -18.38
C ALA A 109 22.98 22.97 -19.27
N ALA A 110 23.54 24.06 -19.79
CA ALA A 110 24.81 24.05 -20.53
C ALA A 110 26.06 23.96 -19.63
N ASP A 111 25.90 24.14 -18.32
CA ASP A 111 26.98 24.05 -17.32
C ASP A 111 26.75 22.92 -16.32
N PRO A 112 26.47 21.67 -16.74
CA PRO A 112 26.09 20.58 -15.85
C PRO A 112 27.17 20.24 -14.80
N HIS A 113 28.44 20.52 -15.11
CA HIS A 113 29.58 20.29 -14.21
C HIS A 113 29.60 21.22 -12.96
N LYS A 114 28.73 22.24 -12.93
CA LYS A 114 28.53 23.14 -11.76
C LYS A 114 27.31 22.75 -10.93
N CYS A 115 26.54 21.76 -11.38
CA CYS A 115 25.30 21.34 -10.81
C CYS A 115 25.42 19.96 -10.12
N ILE A 116 24.44 19.62 -9.31
CA ILE A 116 24.13 18.26 -8.86
C ILE A 116 22.73 17.98 -9.40
N ASP A 117 22.65 17.18 -10.46
CA ASP A 117 21.41 17.04 -11.21
C ASP A 117 20.46 16.01 -10.58
N PRO A 118 19.38 16.44 -9.90
CA PRO A 118 18.47 15.53 -9.24
C PRO A 118 17.56 14.76 -10.22
N ILE A 119 17.46 15.19 -11.49
CA ILE A 119 16.73 14.46 -12.54
C ILE A 119 17.52 13.22 -12.96
N LEU A 120 18.83 13.37 -13.21
CA LEU A 120 19.71 12.24 -13.49
C LEU A 120 19.70 11.24 -12.33
N ILE A 121 19.91 11.72 -11.10
CA ILE A 121 19.94 10.90 -9.90
C ILE A 121 18.62 10.15 -9.71
N SER A 122 17.49 10.80 -9.92
CA SER A 122 16.17 10.16 -9.80
C SER A 122 15.95 9.07 -10.84
N SER A 123 16.43 9.23 -12.06
CA SER A 123 16.32 8.20 -13.11
C SER A 123 17.14 6.95 -12.77
N GLU A 124 18.33 7.11 -12.22
CA GLU A 124 19.15 5.97 -11.75
C GLU A 124 18.48 5.27 -10.55
N ILE A 125 17.95 6.02 -9.60
CA ILE A 125 17.20 5.45 -8.47
C ILE A 125 16.03 4.61 -8.98
N VAL A 126 15.23 5.12 -9.91
CA VAL A 126 14.08 4.38 -10.48
C VAL A 126 14.53 3.07 -11.12
N CYS A 127 15.60 3.09 -11.90
CA CYS A 127 16.15 1.89 -12.52
C CYS A 127 16.69 0.91 -11.48
N ALA A 128 17.43 1.39 -10.49
CA ALA A 128 18.01 0.57 -9.44
C ALA A 128 16.96 -0.08 -8.54
N LEU A 129 15.88 0.62 -8.21
CA LEU A 129 14.77 0.08 -7.42
C LEU A 129 14.15 -1.16 -8.07
N GLN A 130 14.14 -1.28 -9.42
CA GLN A 130 13.63 -2.46 -10.11
C GLN A 130 14.50 -3.71 -9.90
N THR A 131 15.75 -3.54 -9.45
CA THR A 131 16.61 -4.66 -9.12
C THR A 131 16.26 -5.32 -7.78
N ILE A 132 15.56 -4.65 -6.90
CA ILE A 132 15.18 -5.19 -5.60
C ILE A 132 14.28 -6.42 -5.77
N PRO A 133 13.12 -6.36 -6.45
CA PRO A 133 12.30 -7.53 -6.69
C PRO A 133 13.00 -8.60 -7.53
N SER A 134 13.83 -8.19 -8.49
CA SER A 134 14.38 -9.11 -9.49
C SER A 134 15.71 -9.74 -9.09
N ARG A 135 16.46 -9.20 -8.11
CA ARG A 135 17.83 -9.64 -7.76
C ARG A 135 18.10 -9.81 -6.28
N ILE A 136 17.26 -9.24 -5.41
CA ILE A 136 17.47 -9.25 -3.95
C ILE A 136 16.46 -10.14 -3.25
N ILE A 137 15.18 -10.04 -3.63
CA ILE A 137 14.11 -10.85 -3.05
C ILE A 137 14.13 -12.26 -3.64
N ASN A 138 13.82 -13.25 -2.81
CA ASN A 138 13.64 -14.62 -3.28
C ASN A 138 12.54 -14.66 -4.38
N PRO A 139 12.80 -15.21 -5.56
CA PRO A 139 11.83 -15.23 -6.65
C PRO A 139 10.54 -16.00 -6.35
N LEU A 140 10.52 -16.81 -5.29
CA LEU A 140 9.30 -17.47 -4.79
C LEU A 140 8.44 -16.57 -3.89
N ASN A 141 8.96 -15.43 -3.46
CA ASN A 141 8.24 -14.46 -2.64
C ASN A 141 7.67 -13.36 -3.54
N PRO A 142 6.35 -13.28 -3.72
CA PRO A 142 5.77 -12.23 -4.54
C PRO A 142 5.90 -10.87 -3.85
N VAL A 143 6.60 -9.94 -4.50
CA VAL A 143 6.72 -8.55 -4.08
C VAL A 143 6.54 -7.60 -5.25
N VAL A 144 6.16 -6.37 -4.96
CA VAL A 144 6.08 -5.29 -5.95
C VAL A 144 6.80 -4.07 -5.42
N VAL A 145 7.58 -3.42 -6.29
CA VAL A 145 8.11 -2.06 -6.07
C VAL A 145 7.80 -1.25 -7.32
N SER A 146 6.92 -0.27 -7.18
CA SER A 146 6.50 0.58 -8.29
C SER A 146 6.69 2.05 -7.96
N VAL A 147 7.41 2.76 -8.82
CA VAL A 147 7.42 4.22 -8.81
C VAL A 147 6.23 4.70 -9.64
N CYS A 148 5.37 5.50 -9.02
CA CYS A 148 4.11 5.93 -9.60
C CYS A 148 4.10 7.43 -9.95
N SER A 149 5.06 8.19 -9.41
CA SER A 149 5.14 9.64 -9.66
C SER A 149 6.58 10.11 -9.56
N ILE A 150 6.98 10.96 -10.53
CA ILE A 150 8.24 11.71 -10.52
C ILE A 150 7.89 13.14 -10.90
N ASN A 151 8.28 14.09 -10.04
CA ASN A 151 8.01 15.51 -10.25
C ASN A 151 9.27 16.34 -10.00
N GLY A 152 9.70 17.10 -11.01
CA GLY A 152 10.85 18.01 -10.94
C GLY A 152 11.07 18.74 -12.23
N GLY A 153 11.66 19.94 -12.12
CA GLY A 153 11.89 20.83 -13.26
C GLY A 153 10.65 21.60 -13.73
N SER A 154 10.88 22.71 -14.40
CA SER A 154 9.82 23.58 -14.93
C SER A 154 10.11 24.06 -16.35
N THR A 155 11.35 23.91 -16.85
CA THR A 155 11.77 24.38 -18.17
C THR A 155 12.89 23.52 -18.72
N TYR A 156 13.11 23.59 -20.05
CA TYR A 156 14.04 22.72 -20.78
C TYR A 156 15.53 23.07 -20.63
N ASN A 157 15.87 24.24 -20.12
CA ASN A 157 17.25 24.74 -20.07
C ASN A 157 17.76 25.04 -18.65
N VAL A 158 17.04 24.61 -17.63
CA VAL A 158 17.43 24.76 -16.21
C VAL A 158 17.34 23.40 -15.51
N ILE A 159 18.45 22.98 -14.89
CA ILE A 159 18.48 21.85 -13.96
C ILE A 159 17.82 22.30 -12.66
N PRO A 160 16.81 21.59 -12.13
CA PRO A 160 16.12 21.97 -10.91
C PRO A 160 16.96 21.70 -9.65
N ASP A 161 16.56 22.29 -8.52
CA ASP A 161 17.18 22.04 -7.22
C ASP A 161 16.69 20.76 -6.56
N SER A 162 15.54 20.24 -6.98
CA SER A 162 14.98 19.00 -6.38
C SER A 162 14.08 18.22 -7.32
N VAL A 163 13.95 16.92 -7.02
CA VAL A 163 12.99 15.99 -7.63
C VAL A 163 12.28 15.22 -6.54
N HIS A 164 10.97 15.02 -6.69
CA HIS A 164 10.15 14.20 -5.82
C HIS A 164 9.71 12.92 -6.52
N ILE A 165 9.93 11.80 -5.88
CA ILE A 165 9.49 10.46 -6.31
C ILE A 165 8.47 9.95 -5.29
N LYS A 166 7.40 9.30 -5.77
CA LYS A 166 6.45 8.56 -4.94
C LYS A 166 6.20 7.21 -5.55
N GLY A 167 6.04 6.21 -4.69
CA GLY A 167 5.80 4.85 -5.13
C GLY A 167 5.11 4.00 -4.07
N THR A 168 4.88 2.75 -4.43
CA THR A 168 4.29 1.75 -3.55
C THR A 168 5.13 0.49 -3.50
N ALA A 169 5.15 -0.14 -2.34
CA ALA A 169 5.74 -1.46 -2.13
C ALA A 169 4.65 -2.44 -1.67
N ARG A 170 4.72 -3.69 -2.15
CA ARG A 170 3.79 -4.76 -1.78
C ARG A 170 4.59 -5.99 -1.37
N SER A 171 4.19 -6.63 -0.27
CA SER A 171 4.76 -7.90 0.19
C SER A 171 3.70 -8.73 0.92
N PHE A 172 3.95 -10.04 1.04
CA PHE A 172 3.05 -10.98 1.71
C PHE A 172 3.63 -11.50 3.03
N SER A 173 4.77 -10.96 3.47
CA SER A 173 5.40 -11.29 4.76
C SER A 173 6.06 -10.06 5.37
N ASP A 174 6.14 -10.03 6.71
CA ASP A 174 6.85 -8.96 7.41
C ASP A 174 8.35 -8.97 7.09
N TYR A 175 8.95 -10.16 6.88
CA TYR A 175 10.34 -10.29 6.49
C TYR A 175 10.64 -9.58 5.15
N ASP A 176 9.83 -9.84 4.12
CA ASP A 176 10.03 -9.17 2.82
C ASP A 176 9.70 -7.68 2.90
N ARG A 177 8.73 -7.30 3.76
CA ARG A 177 8.39 -5.91 4.04
C ARG A 177 9.57 -5.14 4.63
N ASP A 178 10.21 -5.71 5.66
CA ASP A 178 11.40 -5.14 6.30
C ASP A 178 12.55 -5.00 5.30
N LEU A 179 12.75 -6.03 4.48
CA LEU A 179 13.80 -6.05 3.46
C LEU A 179 13.54 -5.01 2.36
N LEU A 180 12.29 -4.83 1.92
CA LEU A 180 11.93 -3.80 0.94
C LEU A 180 12.21 -2.39 1.48
N GLU A 181 11.77 -2.07 2.69
CA GLU A 181 12.03 -0.77 3.33
C GLU A 181 13.52 -0.48 3.44
N GLU A 182 14.30 -1.45 3.95
CA GLU A 182 15.76 -1.33 4.08
C GLU A 182 16.42 -1.11 2.71
N LYS A 183 16.11 -1.95 1.72
CA LYS A 183 16.80 -1.92 0.43
C LYS A 183 16.43 -0.71 -0.42
N ILE A 184 15.18 -0.24 -0.35
CA ILE A 184 14.79 1.02 -1.01
C ILE A 184 15.59 2.17 -0.41
N GLY A 185 15.59 2.31 0.92
CA GLY A 185 16.33 3.38 1.60
C GLY A 185 17.83 3.34 1.34
N LEU A 186 18.44 2.15 1.37
CA LEU A 186 19.87 1.96 1.10
C LEU A 186 20.22 2.33 -0.36
N THR A 187 19.39 1.93 -1.33
CA THR A 187 19.59 2.26 -2.75
C THR A 187 19.57 3.77 -2.96
N VAL A 188 18.58 4.45 -2.39
CA VAL A 188 18.49 5.92 -2.46
C VAL A 188 19.71 6.58 -1.87
N LYS A 189 20.12 6.15 -0.66
CA LYS A 189 21.29 6.69 0.03
C LYS A 189 22.56 6.55 -0.82
N GLN A 190 22.86 5.35 -1.30
CA GLN A 190 24.09 5.09 -2.03
C GLN A 190 24.20 5.86 -3.34
N ILE A 191 23.07 5.98 -4.08
CA ILE A 191 23.06 6.73 -5.34
C ILE A 191 23.19 8.24 -5.07
N CYS A 192 22.49 8.78 -4.08
CA CYS A 192 22.62 10.18 -3.72
C CYS A 192 24.05 10.53 -3.25
N GLU A 193 24.64 9.68 -2.41
CA GLU A 193 26.02 9.85 -1.94
C GLU A 193 27.04 9.83 -3.10
N LEU A 194 26.84 8.97 -4.10
CA LEU A 194 27.71 8.91 -5.30
C LEU A 194 27.79 10.24 -6.04
N TYR A 195 26.68 10.98 -6.10
CA TYR A 195 26.58 12.27 -6.80
C TYR A 195 26.73 13.47 -5.88
N GLY A 196 26.86 13.27 -4.57
CA GLY A 196 26.94 14.35 -3.58
C GLY A 196 25.61 15.10 -3.37
N ALA A 197 24.49 14.42 -3.62
CA ALA A 197 23.16 14.94 -3.36
C ALA A 197 22.69 14.62 -1.93
N GLU A 198 21.86 15.50 -1.37
CA GLU A 198 21.10 15.20 -0.16
C GLU A 198 19.75 14.55 -0.51
N PHE A 199 19.14 13.86 0.45
CA PHE A 199 17.83 13.24 0.22
C PHE A 199 17.00 13.16 1.51
N GLU A 200 15.68 13.11 1.32
CA GLU A 200 14.71 12.73 2.34
C GLU A 200 14.06 11.43 1.88
N TYR A 201 13.99 10.42 2.75
CA TYR A 201 13.31 9.16 2.47
C TYR A 201 12.29 8.88 3.54
N LYS A 202 11.08 8.51 3.12
CA LYS A 202 10.00 8.11 4.01
C LYS A 202 9.37 6.83 3.48
N PHE A 203 9.12 5.88 4.37
CA PHE A 203 8.39 4.65 4.10
C PHE A 203 7.22 4.58 5.09
N ASP A 204 6.01 4.57 4.57
CA ASP A 204 4.79 4.51 5.36
C ASP A 204 4.22 3.09 5.31
N ARG A 205 4.34 2.37 6.43
CA ARG A 205 3.71 1.06 6.61
C ARG A 205 2.26 1.25 6.94
N LEU A 206 1.35 0.79 6.07
CA LEU A 206 -0.09 0.93 6.28
C LEU A 206 -0.65 -0.31 7.00
N PHE A 207 -1.05 -1.35 6.26
CA PHE A 207 -1.65 -2.53 6.86
C PHE A 207 -0.70 -3.74 6.78
N PRO A 208 -0.79 -4.68 7.74
CA PRO A 208 -0.07 -5.94 7.62
C PRO A 208 -0.64 -6.81 6.47
N PRO A 209 0.06 -7.86 6.05
CA PRO A 209 -0.48 -8.83 5.11
C PRO A 209 -1.68 -9.55 5.73
N LEU A 210 -2.69 -9.81 4.93
CA LEU A 210 -3.91 -10.49 5.34
C LEU A 210 -3.98 -11.88 4.73
#